data_bb8b9884603d6c4bad9a0e3008e44af5
#
_entry.id   bb8b9884603d6c4bad9a0e3008e44af5
#
_cell.length_a   1.000
_cell.length_b   1.000
_cell.length_c   1.000
_cell.angle_alpha   90.00
_cell.angle_beta   90.00
_cell.angle_gamma   90.00
#
_symmetry.space_group_name_H-M   'P 1'
#
loop_
_entity.id
_entity.type
_entity.pdbx_description
1 polymer ?
#
loop_
_entity_poly.entity_id
_entity_poly.type
_entity_poly.pdbx_seq_one_letter_code
_entity_poly.pdbx_strand_id
1 'polypeptide(L)'
;MNWIILIIAGLFEVGFTTCLGKAKETSGTTSMLWIIGFFVSLSVSMLLLYKATQTLPMGTAYAVWTGIGAVGTVIIGIIFFKEPADFWRMFFIATLIGSIVGLKFVAH
;
A
#
# COMPACT_ATOMS: atom_id res chain seq x y z
N MET A 1 9.17 -7.97 14.83
CA MET A 1 8.12 -8.78 14.15
C MET A 1 6.96 -7.93 13.66
N ASN A 2 6.43 -7.05 14.52
CA ASN A 2 5.23 -6.29 14.12
C ASN A 2 5.47 -5.28 12.99
N TRP A 3 6.67 -4.73 12.93
CA TRP A 3 7.01 -3.87 11.79
C TRP A 3 7.06 -4.65 10.47
N ILE A 4 7.52 -5.90 10.53
CA ILE A 4 7.54 -6.78 9.35
C ILE A 4 6.10 -7.08 8.91
N ILE A 5 5.22 -7.38 9.85
CA ILE A 5 3.80 -7.63 9.56
C ILE A 5 3.18 -6.38 8.93
N LEU A 6 3.50 -5.20 9.46
CA LEU A 6 2.98 -3.95 8.96
C LEU A 6 3.46 -3.66 7.53
N ILE A 7 4.74 -3.93 7.24
CA ILE A 7 5.28 -3.76 5.89
C ILE A 7 4.60 -4.71 4.93
N ILE A 8 4.40 -5.97 5.32
CA ILE A 8 3.71 -6.95 4.49
C ILE A 8 2.27 -6.51 4.23
N ALA A 9 1.59 -5.97 5.25
CA ALA A 9 0.24 -5.44 5.09
C ALA A 9 0.20 -4.30 4.07
N GLY A 10 1.19 -3.41 4.11
CA GLY A 10 1.32 -2.32 3.14
C GLY A 10 1.55 -2.83 1.72
N LEU A 11 2.32 -3.90 1.57
CA LEU A 11 2.53 -4.53 0.27
C LEU A 11 1.24 -5.14 -0.28
N PHE A 12 0.41 -5.73 0.58
CA PHE A 12 -0.91 -6.21 0.15
C PHE A 12 -1.82 -5.05 -0.24
N GLU A 13 -1.65 -3.88 0.37
CA GLU A 13 -2.36 -2.68 -0.07
C GLU A 13 -1.98 -2.32 -1.51
N VAL A 14 -0.70 -2.39 -1.84
CA VAL A 14 -0.24 -2.21 -3.22
C VAL A 14 -0.89 -3.27 -4.12
N GLY A 15 -0.98 -4.50 -3.64
CA GLY A 15 -1.62 -5.59 -4.38
C GLY A 15 -3.07 -5.28 -4.71
N PHE A 16 -3.87 -4.87 -3.71
CA PHE A 16 -5.28 -4.62 -4.00
C PHE A 16 -5.50 -3.37 -4.85
N THR A 17 -4.67 -2.34 -4.73
CA THR A 17 -4.78 -1.17 -5.62
C THR A 17 -4.37 -1.51 -7.05
N THR A 18 -3.38 -2.40 -7.23
CA THR A 18 -2.99 -2.90 -8.55
C THR A 18 -4.14 -3.69 -9.18
N CYS A 19 -4.78 -4.56 -8.41
CA CYS A 19 -5.95 -5.32 -8.89
C CYS A 19 -7.07 -4.37 -9.32
N LEU A 20 -7.31 -3.32 -8.56
CA LEU A 20 -8.33 -2.33 -8.91
C LEU A 20 -7.98 -1.63 -10.22
N GLY A 21 -6.71 -1.24 -10.40
CA GLY A 21 -6.25 -0.62 -11.64
C GLY A 21 -6.41 -1.54 -12.84
N LYS A 22 -6.09 -2.82 -12.68
CA LYS A 22 -6.27 -3.80 -13.76
C LYS A 22 -7.75 -4.04 -14.07
N ALA A 23 -8.61 -4.04 -13.05
CA ALA A 23 -10.05 -4.19 -13.24
C ALA A 23 -10.60 -3.05 -14.09
N LYS A 24 -10.08 -1.82 -13.93
CA LYS A 24 -10.46 -0.67 -14.74
C LYS A 24 -10.07 -0.83 -16.21
N GLU A 25 -8.93 -1.49 -16.47
CA GLU A 25 -8.40 -1.63 -17.83
C GLU A 25 -9.01 -2.83 -18.58
N THR A 26 -9.71 -3.71 -17.89
CA THR A 26 -10.24 -4.94 -18.46
C THR A 26 -11.77 -4.95 -18.37
N SER A 27 -12.40 -5.93 -18.97
CA SER A 27 -13.85 -6.06 -18.96
C SER A 27 -14.25 -7.53 -18.90
N GLY A 28 -15.52 -7.78 -18.58
CA GLY A 28 -16.08 -9.11 -18.53
C GLY A 28 -15.47 -9.95 -17.42
N THR A 29 -15.22 -11.22 -17.70
CA THR A 29 -14.72 -12.18 -16.73
C THR A 29 -13.34 -11.80 -16.20
N THR A 30 -12.47 -11.24 -17.05
CA THR A 30 -11.13 -10.82 -16.63
C THR A 30 -11.21 -9.71 -15.58
N SER A 31 -12.06 -8.72 -15.79
CA SER A 31 -12.27 -7.66 -14.81
C SER A 31 -12.78 -8.22 -13.48
N MET A 32 -13.71 -9.17 -13.54
CA MET A 32 -14.27 -9.80 -12.35
C MET A 32 -13.19 -10.55 -11.55
N LEU A 33 -12.26 -11.23 -12.24
CA LEU A 33 -11.15 -11.91 -11.58
C LEU A 33 -10.25 -10.92 -10.84
N TRP A 34 -9.98 -9.76 -11.42
CA TRP A 34 -9.18 -8.73 -10.75
C TRP A 34 -9.91 -8.15 -9.53
N ILE A 35 -11.23 -8.01 -9.60
CA ILE A 35 -12.02 -7.54 -8.46
C ILE A 35 -11.98 -8.57 -7.33
N ILE A 36 -12.05 -9.86 -7.64
CA ILE A 36 -11.90 -10.91 -6.63
C ILE A 36 -10.53 -10.81 -5.97
N GLY A 37 -9.46 -10.63 -6.78
CA GLY A 37 -8.11 -10.42 -6.26
C GLY A 37 -8.02 -9.20 -5.36
N PHE A 38 -8.74 -8.13 -5.72
CA PHE A 38 -8.83 -6.92 -4.90
C PHE A 38 -9.39 -7.25 -3.50
N PHE A 39 -10.52 -7.95 -3.43
CA PHE A 39 -11.13 -8.27 -2.14
C PHE A 39 -10.28 -9.22 -1.31
N VAL A 40 -9.63 -10.19 -1.94
CA VAL A 40 -8.74 -11.11 -1.24
C VAL A 40 -7.54 -10.35 -0.65
N SER A 41 -6.89 -9.51 -1.46
CA SER A 41 -5.75 -8.72 -1.01
C SER A 41 -6.14 -7.74 0.10
N LEU A 42 -7.30 -7.10 -0.04
CA LEU A 42 -7.80 -6.17 0.97
C LEU A 42 -8.04 -6.89 2.29
N SER A 43 -8.66 -8.06 2.26
CA SER A 43 -8.93 -8.83 3.48
C SER A 43 -7.64 -9.23 4.18
N VAL A 44 -6.66 -9.74 3.44
CA VAL A 44 -5.36 -10.11 4.02
C VAL A 44 -4.66 -8.88 4.61
N SER A 45 -4.68 -7.77 3.87
CA SER A 45 -4.05 -6.52 4.34
C SER A 45 -4.68 -6.04 5.65
N MET A 46 -6.02 -6.05 5.73
CA MET A 46 -6.74 -5.62 6.93
C MET A 46 -6.44 -6.52 8.12
N LEU A 47 -6.38 -7.84 7.92
CA LEU A 47 -6.06 -8.78 9.00
C LEU A 47 -4.63 -8.57 9.50
N LEU A 48 -3.68 -8.35 8.61
CA LEU A 48 -2.30 -8.09 8.99
C LEU A 48 -2.16 -6.75 9.71
N LEU A 49 -2.87 -5.73 9.26
CA LEU A 49 -2.88 -4.42 9.92
C LEU A 49 -3.43 -4.56 11.34
N TYR A 50 -4.56 -5.25 11.49
CA TYR A 50 -5.13 -5.50 12.80
C TYR A 50 -4.13 -6.18 13.73
N LYS A 51 -3.44 -7.21 13.22
CA LYS A 51 -2.44 -7.92 14.02
C LYS A 51 -1.30 -6.99 14.43
N ALA A 52 -0.84 -6.12 13.55
CA ALA A 52 0.22 -5.16 13.87
C ALA A 52 -0.22 -4.17 14.96
N THR A 53 -1.49 -3.79 14.99
CA THR A 53 -2.00 -2.84 16.00
C THR A 53 -2.11 -3.44 17.39
N GLN A 54 -1.90 -4.75 17.56
CA GLN A 54 -1.89 -5.37 18.88
C GLN A 54 -0.70 -4.90 19.73
N THR A 55 0.39 -4.49 19.08
CA THR A 55 1.59 -4.05 19.81
C THR A 55 2.07 -2.66 19.37
N LEU A 56 1.62 -2.15 18.24
CA LEU A 56 1.99 -0.82 17.76
C LEU A 56 0.83 0.15 17.99
N PRO A 57 1.12 1.44 18.24
CA PRO A 57 0.05 2.43 18.33
C PRO A 57 -0.75 2.46 17.02
N MET A 58 -2.07 2.56 17.12
CA MET A 58 -2.96 2.53 15.96
C MET A 58 -2.60 3.62 14.95
N GLY A 59 -2.34 4.84 15.43
CA GLY A 59 -2.01 5.95 14.54
C GLY A 59 -0.74 5.71 13.75
N THR A 60 0.30 5.22 14.42
CA THR A 60 1.57 4.89 13.77
C THR A 60 1.39 3.76 12.78
N ALA A 61 0.71 2.69 13.19
CA ALA A 61 0.48 1.54 12.31
C ALA A 61 -0.30 1.94 11.06
N TYR A 62 -1.36 2.70 11.23
CA TYR A 62 -2.18 3.14 10.10
C TYR A 62 -1.41 4.07 9.16
N ALA A 63 -0.65 5.03 9.72
CA ALA A 63 0.13 5.97 8.92
C ALA A 63 1.19 5.24 8.08
N VAL A 64 1.89 4.29 8.68
CA VAL A 64 2.92 3.53 7.97
C VAL A 64 2.28 2.62 6.91
N TRP A 65 1.20 1.93 7.25
CA TRP A 65 0.47 1.06 6.33
C TRP A 65 0.00 1.85 5.10
N THR A 66 -0.66 2.99 5.35
CA THR A 66 -1.16 3.86 4.28
C THR A 66 0.00 4.42 3.45
N GLY A 67 1.08 4.83 4.11
CA GLY A 67 2.24 5.40 3.43
C GLY A 67 2.94 4.39 2.54
N ILE A 68 3.16 3.18 3.01
CA ILE A 68 3.78 2.12 2.22
C ILE A 68 2.90 1.78 1.01
N GLY A 69 1.59 1.66 1.24
CA GLY A 69 0.65 1.41 0.16
C GLY A 69 0.65 2.51 -0.88
N ALA A 70 0.66 3.77 -0.43
CA ALA A 70 0.68 4.92 -1.34
C ALA A 70 1.95 4.96 -2.17
N VAL A 71 3.11 4.79 -1.55
CA VAL A 71 4.41 4.78 -2.25
C VAL A 71 4.44 3.65 -3.27
N GLY A 72 4.07 2.44 -2.86
CA GLY A 72 4.08 1.27 -3.74
C GLY A 72 3.12 1.44 -4.91
N THR A 73 1.92 1.98 -4.64
CA THR A 73 0.91 2.21 -5.67
C THR A 73 1.40 3.22 -6.71
N VAL A 74 2.09 4.30 -6.26
CA VAL A 74 2.65 5.28 -7.19
C VAL A 74 3.72 4.64 -8.05
N ILE A 75 4.60 3.82 -7.47
CA ILE A 75 5.64 3.12 -8.23
C ILE A 75 5.02 2.20 -9.27
N ILE A 76 4.03 1.40 -8.87
CA ILE A 76 3.31 0.51 -9.79
C ILE A 76 2.61 1.33 -10.88
N GLY A 77 1.99 2.45 -10.50
CA GLY A 77 1.31 3.32 -11.46
C GLY A 77 2.27 3.83 -12.53
N ILE A 78 3.48 4.24 -12.14
CA ILE A 78 4.47 4.73 -13.08
C ILE A 78 4.95 3.61 -14.01
N ILE A 79 5.24 2.43 -13.46
CA ILE A 79 5.84 1.33 -14.21
C ILE A 79 4.81 0.63 -15.10
N PHE A 80 3.65 0.28 -14.55
CA PHE A 80 2.66 -0.57 -15.24
C PHE A 80 1.49 0.18 -15.85
N PHE A 81 1.13 1.36 -15.32
CA PHE A 81 -0.01 2.12 -15.79
C PHE A 81 0.40 3.41 -16.50
N LYS A 82 1.70 3.59 -16.75
CA LYS A 82 2.27 4.71 -17.51
C LYS A 82 1.89 6.07 -16.96
N GLU A 83 1.77 6.18 -15.65
CA GLU A 83 1.51 7.47 -15.01
C GLU A 83 2.75 8.35 -15.03
N PRO A 84 2.60 9.68 -15.02
CA PRO A 84 3.76 10.57 -15.10
C PRO A 84 4.62 10.51 -13.84
N ALA A 85 5.96 10.55 -14.05
CA ALA A 85 6.93 10.58 -12.98
C ALA A 85 7.60 11.95 -12.94
N ASP A 86 6.82 13.00 -12.69
CA ASP A 86 7.34 14.34 -12.68
C ASP A 86 8.10 14.63 -11.37
N PHE A 87 8.86 15.75 -11.36
CA PHE A 87 9.72 16.11 -10.24
C PHE A 87 8.94 16.24 -8.92
N TRP A 88 7.82 16.96 -8.96
CA TRP A 88 7.07 17.24 -7.73
C TRP A 88 6.43 15.98 -7.16
N ARG A 89 5.97 15.09 -8.02
CA ARG A 89 5.43 13.81 -7.59
C ARG A 89 6.51 12.98 -6.90
N MET A 90 7.69 12.90 -7.50
CA MET A 90 8.82 12.17 -6.94
C MET A 90 9.31 12.80 -5.64
N PHE A 91 9.32 14.13 -5.56
CA PHE A 91 9.71 14.85 -4.35
C PHE A 91 8.80 14.50 -3.17
N PHE A 92 7.49 14.54 -3.41
CA PHE A 92 6.53 14.25 -2.33
C PHE A 92 6.54 12.77 -1.93
N ILE A 93 6.81 11.87 -2.86
CA ILE A 93 6.98 10.45 -2.52
C ILE A 93 8.24 10.27 -1.66
N ALA A 94 9.31 10.94 -1.98
CA ALA A 94 10.55 10.87 -1.18
C ALA A 94 10.32 11.38 0.25
N THR A 95 9.58 12.49 0.41
CA THR A 95 9.27 13.01 1.75
C THR A 95 8.36 12.05 2.53
N LEU A 96 7.44 11.38 1.85
CA LEU A 96 6.58 10.38 2.48
C LEU A 96 7.41 9.20 3.00
N ILE A 97 8.34 8.71 2.21
CA ILE A 97 9.24 7.63 2.64
C ILE A 97 10.05 8.08 3.86
N GLY A 98 10.59 9.30 3.83
CA GLY A 98 11.33 9.85 4.95
C GLY A 98 10.48 9.94 6.21
N SER A 99 9.21 10.32 6.08
CA SER A 99 8.28 10.39 7.21
C SER A 99 8.01 9.00 7.81
N ILE A 100 7.86 7.98 6.97
CA ILE A 100 7.67 6.60 7.45
C ILE A 100 8.87 6.13 8.24
N VAL A 101 10.08 6.38 7.73
CA VAL A 101 11.31 6.01 8.42
C VAL A 101 11.41 6.76 9.75
N GLY A 102 11.06 8.05 9.75
CA GLY A 102 11.05 8.84 10.98
C GLY A 102 10.09 8.30 12.02
N LEU A 103 8.90 7.89 11.61
CA LEU A 103 7.92 7.29 12.52
C LEU A 103 8.47 6.02 13.17
N LYS A 104 9.20 5.22 12.40
CA LYS A 104 9.79 4.00 12.95
C LYS A 104 10.80 4.32 14.05
N PHE A 105 11.61 5.37 13.87
CA PHE A 105 12.62 5.74 14.85
C PHE A 105 12.03 6.34 16.13
N VAL A 106 10.90 7.02 16.07
CA VAL A 106 10.27 7.63 17.24
C VAL A 106 9.15 6.77 17.84
N ALA A 107 8.79 5.67 17.22
CA ALA A 107 7.74 4.78 17.73
C ALA A 107 8.22 4.02 18.96
N HIS A 108 7.33 3.82 19.94
CA HIS A 108 7.62 3.16 21.18
C HIS A 108 6.89 1.84 21.34
#